data_aa9df46b60779cb41514052679d2d1ee
#
_entry.id   aa9df46b60779cb41514052679d2d1ee
#
_cell.length_a   1.000
_cell.length_b   1.000
_cell.length_c   1.000
_cell.angle_alpha   90.00
_cell.angle_beta   90.00
_cell.angle_gamma   90.00
#
_symmetry.space_group_name_H-M   'P 1'
#
loop_
_entity.id
_entity.type
_entity.pdbx_description
1 polymer ?
#
loop_
_entity_poly.entity_id
_entity_poly.type
_entity_poly.pdbx_seq_one_letter_code
_entity_poly.pdbx_strand_id
1 'polypeptide(L)'
;MRKSLVYLTISVAACATELTDLGQGLAYLRVHSLAESEAALHKAVPGAGALVLDLRYATTDENSVAALKSALASHPAGAPLFILVSPATSAALAQVVASAFTLGAPGSVPAPKVIVQTDANSDRRAYDALETGTTLGILISGRIEKERFDEATLVHEFKNGNPDAEPPPPPDPTAPKAAGTLEKPAPLVDRVLQRAVHLHRAQLALRR
;
A
#
# COMPACT_ATOMS: atom_id res chain seq x y z
N MET A 1 46.70 6.08 29.84
CA MET A 1 45.40 6.62 29.38
C MET A 1 44.91 5.76 28.21
N ARG A 2 43.96 4.85 28.48
CA ARG A 2 43.32 4.00 27.45
C ARG A 2 42.13 4.74 26.87
N LYS A 3 42.17 5.07 25.58
CA LYS A 3 41.04 5.67 24.85
C LYS A 3 40.10 4.54 24.44
N SER A 4 38.96 4.41 25.11
CA SER A 4 37.88 3.51 24.70
C SER A 4 37.20 4.10 23.45
N LEU A 5 37.28 3.39 22.34
CA LEU A 5 36.56 3.70 21.10
C LEU A 5 35.18 3.05 21.20
N VAL A 6 34.14 3.87 21.37
CA VAL A 6 32.75 3.43 21.35
C VAL A 6 32.31 3.31 19.89
N TYR A 7 32.13 2.09 19.42
CA TYR A 7 31.52 1.83 18.11
C TYR A 7 29.99 2.01 18.24
N LEU A 8 29.48 3.07 17.66
CA LEU A 8 28.05 3.27 17.49
C LEU A 8 27.59 2.37 16.33
N THR A 9 27.06 1.19 16.63
CA THR A 9 26.40 0.33 15.63
C THR A 9 25.05 0.95 15.29
N ILE A 10 24.98 1.62 14.13
CA ILE A 10 23.72 2.03 13.54
C ILE A 10 23.04 0.75 13.01
N SER A 11 22.06 0.25 13.74
CA SER A 11 21.20 -0.82 13.27
C SER A 11 20.30 -0.25 12.18
N VAL A 12 20.66 -0.45 10.92
CA VAL A 12 19.76 -0.22 9.79
C VAL A 12 18.68 -1.29 9.93
N ALA A 13 17.49 -0.90 10.33
CA ALA A 13 16.32 -1.79 10.28
C ALA A 13 16.15 -2.18 8.80
N ALA A 14 16.54 -3.39 8.45
CA ALA A 14 16.23 -3.96 7.15
C ALA A 14 14.71 -3.93 7.02
N CYS A 15 14.20 -3.18 6.07
CA CYS A 15 12.77 -3.15 5.77
C CYS A 15 12.40 -4.54 5.23
N ALA A 16 11.98 -5.42 6.13
CA ALA A 16 11.66 -6.80 5.78
C ALA A 16 10.52 -6.77 4.77
N THR A 17 10.78 -7.34 3.60
CA THR A 17 9.75 -7.56 2.58
C THR A 17 8.75 -8.57 3.16
N GLU A 18 7.62 -8.07 3.67
CA GLU A 18 6.60 -8.89 4.35
C GLU A 18 5.39 -9.09 3.45
N LEU A 19 4.93 -10.35 3.42
CA LEU A 19 3.69 -10.71 2.73
C LEU A 19 2.50 -10.31 3.60
N THR A 20 1.68 -9.37 3.12
CA THR A 20 0.51 -8.85 3.84
C THR A 20 -0.78 -9.37 3.22
N ASP A 21 -1.75 -9.79 4.03
CA ASP A 21 -3.08 -10.19 3.56
C ASP A 21 -3.97 -8.97 3.31
N LEU A 22 -4.53 -8.85 2.10
CA LEU A 22 -5.51 -7.84 1.72
C LEU A 22 -6.95 -8.33 1.84
N GLY A 23 -7.13 -9.53 2.36
CA GLY A 23 -8.41 -10.21 2.48
C GLY A 23 -8.86 -10.95 1.22
N GLN A 24 -9.80 -11.87 1.38
CA GLN A 24 -10.33 -12.72 0.31
C GLN A 24 -9.27 -13.56 -0.41
N GLY A 25 -8.20 -13.94 0.29
CA GLY A 25 -7.10 -14.74 -0.25
C GLY A 25 -6.17 -13.97 -1.19
N LEU A 26 -6.23 -12.62 -1.20
CA LEU A 26 -5.30 -11.78 -1.94
C LEU A 26 -4.15 -11.36 -1.04
N ALA A 27 -2.94 -11.75 -1.40
CA ALA A 27 -1.72 -11.33 -0.73
C ALA A 27 -1.10 -10.10 -1.42
N TYR A 28 -0.36 -9.30 -0.66
CA TYR A 28 0.40 -8.14 -1.15
C TYR A 28 1.86 -8.28 -0.75
N LEU A 29 2.74 -8.11 -1.71
CA LEU A 29 4.18 -8.11 -1.51
C LEU A 29 4.78 -6.84 -2.11
N ARG A 30 5.35 -6.00 -1.26
CA ARG A 30 6.06 -4.78 -1.68
C ARG A 30 7.55 -5.07 -1.77
N VAL A 31 8.17 -4.65 -2.87
CA VAL A 31 9.59 -4.83 -3.13
C VAL A 31 10.27 -3.47 -3.25
N HIS A 32 11.23 -3.17 -2.36
CA HIS A 32 12.06 -1.98 -2.42
C HIS A 32 13.37 -2.24 -3.17
N SER A 33 13.98 -3.37 -2.89
CA SER A 33 15.20 -3.85 -3.52
C SER A 33 15.00 -5.31 -3.90
N LEU A 34 15.17 -5.64 -5.16
CA LEU A 34 15.05 -7.03 -5.60
C LEU A 34 16.13 -7.91 -4.98
N ALA A 35 17.36 -7.41 -4.87
CA ALA A 35 18.46 -8.18 -4.27
C ALA A 35 18.17 -8.55 -2.81
N GLU A 36 17.64 -7.60 -2.01
CA GLU A 36 17.29 -7.85 -0.61
C GLU A 36 16.02 -8.69 -0.46
N SER A 37 15.14 -8.67 -1.46
CA SER A 37 13.84 -9.35 -1.43
C SER A 37 13.84 -10.74 -2.07
N GLU A 38 14.97 -11.23 -2.59
CA GLU A 38 15.05 -12.48 -3.33
C GLU A 38 14.49 -13.67 -2.55
N ALA A 39 14.92 -13.86 -1.30
CA ALA A 39 14.44 -14.94 -0.45
C ALA A 39 12.93 -14.85 -0.16
N ALA A 40 12.42 -13.62 0.05
CA ALA A 40 11.01 -13.37 0.26
C ALA A 40 10.19 -13.66 -1.00
N LEU A 41 10.68 -13.27 -2.18
CA LEU A 41 10.06 -13.56 -3.46
C LEU A 41 9.96 -15.06 -3.73
N HIS A 42 11.06 -15.80 -3.57
CA HIS A 42 11.08 -17.25 -3.75
C HIS A 42 10.16 -17.99 -2.79
N LYS A 43 9.92 -17.47 -1.61
CA LYS A 43 8.99 -18.04 -0.63
C LYS A 43 7.53 -17.65 -0.90
N ALA A 44 7.29 -16.38 -1.17
CA ALA A 44 5.95 -15.82 -1.26
C ALA A 44 5.25 -16.13 -2.58
N VAL A 45 5.95 -16.00 -3.71
CA VAL A 45 5.33 -16.13 -5.04
C VAL A 45 4.78 -17.52 -5.31
N PRO A 46 5.49 -18.64 -5.03
CA PRO A 46 4.94 -19.98 -5.22
C PRO A 46 3.82 -20.33 -4.25
N GLY A 47 3.85 -19.77 -3.05
CA GLY A 47 2.88 -20.05 -1.98
C GLY A 47 1.60 -19.22 -2.04
N ALA A 48 1.58 -18.14 -2.81
CA ALA A 48 0.44 -17.24 -2.89
C ALA A 48 -0.64 -17.77 -3.85
N GLY A 49 -1.90 -17.83 -3.38
CA GLY A 49 -3.03 -18.13 -4.27
C GLY A 49 -3.31 -16.98 -5.23
N ALA A 50 -3.58 -15.79 -4.71
CA ALA A 50 -3.66 -14.56 -5.49
C ALA A 50 -2.67 -13.55 -4.93
N LEU A 51 -1.96 -12.83 -5.79
CA LEU A 51 -0.85 -11.96 -5.36
C LEU A 51 -0.89 -10.60 -6.08
N VAL A 52 -0.70 -9.53 -5.31
CA VAL A 52 -0.29 -8.22 -5.80
C VAL A 52 1.21 -8.07 -5.51
N LEU A 53 2.01 -7.97 -6.57
CA LEU A 53 3.45 -7.73 -6.48
C LEU A 53 3.74 -6.27 -6.85
N ASP A 54 4.19 -5.48 -5.87
CA ASP A 54 4.45 -4.06 -6.07
C ASP A 54 5.92 -3.81 -6.41
N LEU A 55 6.18 -3.50 -7.67
CA LEU A 55 7.51 -3.21 -8.23
C LEU A 55 7.68 -1.75 -8.66
N ARG A 56 6.75 -0.86 -8.27
CA ARG A 56 6.68 0.53 -8.78
C ARG A 56 7.99 1.30 -8.67
N TYR A 57 8.70 1.13 -7.57
CA TYR A 57 9.93 1.88 -7.25
C TYR A 57 11.08 0.97 -6.81
N ALA A 58 11.02 -0.31 -7.19
CA ALA A 58 12.01 -1.30 -6.82
C ALA A 58 13.37 -1.02 -7.50
N THR A 59 14.43 -1.07 -6.71
CA THR A 59 15.82 -1.07 -7.22
C THR A 59 16.23 -2.47 -7.71
N THR A 60 17.04 -2.53 -8.73
CA THR A 60 17.38 -3.79 -9.42
C THR A 60 18.87 -3.85 -9.81
N ASP A 61 19.39 -5.06 -9.86
CA ASP A 61 20.62 -5.44 -10.54
C ASP A 61 20.37 -6.63 -11.47
N GLU A 62 21.33 -7.02 -12.29
CA GLU A 62 21.16 -8.07 -13.29
C GLU A 62 20.82 -9.43 -12.68
N ASN A 63 21.44 -9.79 -11.55
CA ASN A 63 21.21 -11.08 -10.89
C ASN A 63 19.81 -11.15 -10.27
N SER A 64 19.39 -10.09 -9.62
CA SER A 64 18.07 -10.02 -8.97
C SER A 64 16.92 -10.02 -9.97
N VAL A 65 17.13 -9.50 -11.19
CA VAL A 65 16.15 -9.58 -12.28
C VAL A 65 15.96 -11.03 -12.73
N ALA A 66 17.03 -11.82 -12.83
CA ALA A 66 16.95 -13.24 -13.15
C ALA A 66 16.22 -14.04 -12.05
N ALA A 67 16.48 -13.74 -10.78
CA ALA A 67 15.78 -14.32 -9.63
C ALA A 67 14.27 -14.00 -9.65
N LEU A 68 13.90 -12.76 -9.95
CA LEU A 68 12.48 -12.38 -10.11
C LEU A 68 11.82 -13.19 -11.24
N LYS A 69 12.46 -13.32 -12.40
CA LYS A 69 11.93 -14.11 -13.52
C LYS A 69 11.67 -15.56 -13.10
N SER A 70 12.60 -16.17 -12.36
CA SER A 70 12.46 -17.52 -11.82
C SER A 70 11.30 -17.62 -10.82
N ALA A 71 11.18 -16.65 -9.90
CA ALA A 71 10.09 -16.60 -8.94
C ALA A 71 8.72 -16.48 -9.65
N LEU A 72 8.59 -15.58 -10.64
CA LEU A 72 7.35 -15.43 -11.40
C LEU A 72 6.95 -16.70 -12.16
N ALA A 73 7.93 -17.45 -12.70
CA ALA A 73 7.68 -18.71 -13.38
C ALA A 73 7.16 -19.81 -12.43
N SER A 74 7.41 -19.68 -11.12
CA SER A 74 6.94 -20.62 -10.09
C SER A 74 5.56 -20.24 -9.50
N HIS A 75 4.97 -19.12 -9.93
CA HIS A 75 3.62 -18.75 -9.48
C HIS A 75 2.58 -19.77 -9.98
N PRO A 76 1.62 -20.18 -9.13
CA PRO A 76 0.65 -21.20 -9.48
C PRO A 76 -0.15 -20.84 -10.74
N ALA A 77 -0.21 -21.78 -11.69
CA ALA A 77 -0.94 -21.57 -12.94
C ALA A 77 -2.44 -21.31 -12.66
N GLY A 78 -2.98 -20.26 -13.26
CA GLY A 78 -4.38 -19.85 -13.08
C GLY A 78 -4.68 -19.04 -11.82
N ALA A 79 -3.71 -18.88 -10.91
CA ALA A 79 -3.86 -17.95 -9.79
C ALA A 79 -3.69 -16.50 -10.27
N PRO A 80 -4.48 -15.54 -9.75
CA PRO A 80 -4.35 -14.15 -10.15
C PRO A 80 -3.02 -13.55 -9.68
N LEU A 81 -2.27 -12.95 -10.61
CA LEU A 81 -1.06 -12.19 -10.32
C LEU A 81 -1.20 -10.78 -10.90
N PHE A 82 -1.21 -9.79 -10.04
CA PHE A 82 -1.26 -8.37 -10.39
C PHE A 82 0.09 -7.73 -10.11
N ILE A 83 0.73 -7.14 -11.12
CA ILE A 83 2.02 -6.47 -10.95
C ILE A 83 1.82 -4.98 -11.06
N LEU A 84 2.22 -4.24 -10.02
CA LEU A 84 2.14 -2.78 -10.01
C LEU A 84 3.43 -2.20 -10.57
N VAL A 85 3.29 -1.30 -11.54
CA VAL A 85 4.39 -0.63 -12.24
C VAL A 85 4.20 0.89 -12.22
N SER A 86 5.28 1.64 -12.37
CA SER A 86 5.30 3.10 -12.39
C SER A 86 6.16 3.64 -13.52
N PRO A 87 6.14 4.96 -13.79
CA PRO A 87 7.09 5.57 -14.71
C PRO A 87 8.56 5.40 -14.27
N ALA A 88 8.81 5.13 -12.98
CA ALA A 88 10.15 4.91 -12.43
C ALA A 88 10.60 3.43 -12.48
N THR A 89 9.76 2.50 -12.95
CA THR A 89 10.13 1.09 -13.09
C THR A 89 11.28 0.95 -14.08
N SER A 90 12.35 0.24 -13.70
CA SER A 90 13.54 0.08 -14.54
C SER A 90 13.24 -0.69 -15.83
N ALA A 91 13.99 -0.41 -16.90
CA ALA A 91 13.82 -1.09 -18.19
C ALA A 91 14.03 -2.60 -18.09
N ALA A 92 14.95 -3.06 -17.22
CA ALA A 92 15.20 -4.47 -17.00
C ALA A 92 13.99 -5.18 -16.37
N LEU A 93 13.36 -4.56 -15.34
CA LEU A 93 12.10 -5.04 -14.78
C LEU A 93 10.98 -5.05 -15.81
N ALA A 94 10.85 -3.96 -16.57
CA ALA A 94 9.83 -3.81 -17.58
C ALA A 94 9.82 -4.98 -18.58
N GLN A 95 11.00 -5.44 -19.02
CA GLN A 95 11.12 -6.58 -19.91
C GLN A 95 10.61 -7.90 -19.29
N VAL A 96 10.92 -8.14 -18.00
CA VAL A 96 10.49 -9.35 -17.30
C VAL A 96 8.98 -9.40 -17.09
N VAL A 97 8.37 -8.25 -16.77
CA VAL A 97 6.94 -8.20 -16.45
C VAL A 97 6.04 -7.86 -17.63
N ALA A 98 6.58 -7.63 -18.83
CA ALA A 98 5.82 -7.20 -20.01
C ALA A 98 4.66 -8.14 -20.40
N SER A 99 4.82 -9.44 -20.20
CA SER A 99 3.78 -10.44 -20.47
C SER A 99 2.77 -10.60 -19.32
N ALA A 100 3.09 -10.14 -18.11
CA ALA A 100 2.26 -10.27 -16.93
C ALA A 100 1.04 -9.31 -16.95
N PHE A 101 0.13 -9.47 -16.00
CA PHE A 101 -0.99 -8.55 -15.84
C PHE A 101 -0.57 -7.35 -15.00
N THR A 102 -0.25 -6.25 -15.68
CA THR A 102 0.32 -5.05 -15.08
C THR A 102 -0.72 -3.93 -14.89
N LEU A 103 -0.62 -3.21 -13.76
CA LEU A 103 -1.39 -2.02 -13.44
C LEU A 103 -0.43 -0.86 -13.16
N GLY A 104 -0.79 0.34 -13.56
CA GLY A 104 0.05 1.52 -13.28
C GLY A 104 -0.59 2.83 -13.70
N ALA A 105 0.05 3.93 -13.31
CA ALA A 105 -0.30 5.27 -13.74
C ALA A 105 -0.02 5.46 -15.25
N PRO A 106 -0.58 6.49 -15.89
CA PRO A 106 -0.20 6.88 -17.24
C PRO A 106 1.32 7.10 -17.33
N GLY A 107 1.95 6.62 -18.40
CA GLY A 107 3.40 6.71 -18.58
C GLY A 107 4.23 5.66 -17.85
N SER A 108 3.62 4.72 -17.15
CA SER A 108 4.34 3.59 -16.52
C SER A 108 5.03 2.70 -17.56
N VAL A 109 6.14 2.07 -17.14
CA VAL A 109 6.97 1.20 -17.98
C VAL A 109 7.01 -0.21 -17.35
N PRO A 110 6.68 -1.29 -18.09
CA PRO A 110 6.07 -1.28 -19.44
C PRO A 110 4.69 -0.61 -19.42
N ALA A 111 4.15 -0.27 -20.61
CA ALA A 111 2.79 0.23 -20.69
C ALA A 111 1.83 -0.75 -20.00
N PRO A 112 1.10 -0.32 -18.94
CA PRO A 112 0.32 -1.24 -18.14
C PRO A 112 -0.93 -1.71 -18.90
N LYS A 113 -1.35 -2.96 -18.68
CA LYS A 113 -2.60 -3.49 -19.22
C LYS A 113 -3.83 -2.79 -18.66
N VAL A 114 -3.73 -2.30 -17.43
CA VAL A 114 -4.77 -1.46 -16.80
C VAL A 114 -4.15 -0.14 -16.41
N ILE A 115 -4.54 0.92 -17.11
CA ILE A 115 -4.14 2.29 -16.79
C ILE A 115 -5.05 2.83 -15.71
N VAL A 116 -4.47 3.24 -14.59
CA VAL A 116 -5.19 3.86 -13.47
C VAL A 116 -4.92 5.35 -13.48
N GLN A 117 -5.97 6.16 -13.62
CA GLN A 117 -5.85 7.61 -13.64
C GLN A 117 -5.41 8.14 -12.27
N THR A 118 -4.14 8.42 -12.15
CA THR A 118 -3.50 9.06 -11.00
C THR A 118 -2.30 9.86 -11.50
N ASP A 119 -1.93 10.90 -10.78
CA ASP A 119 -0.67 11.61 -11.06
C ASP A 119 0.51 10.93 -10.35
N ALA A 120 1.71 11.11 -10.89
CA ALA A 120 2.92 10.46 -10.40
C ALA A 120 3.27 10.86 -8.94
N ASN A 121 2.96 12.10 -8.54
CA ASN A 121 3.24 12.56 -7.18
C ASN A 121 2.29 11.91 -6.17
N SER A 122 1.00 11.81 -6.50
CA SER A 122 0.02 11.13 -5.66
C SER A 122 0.31 9.64 -5.55
N ASP A 123 0.70 8.98 -6.65
CA ASP A 123 1.12 7.58 -6.64
C ASP A 123 2.35 7.36 -5.76
N ARG A 124 3.37 8.21 -5.90
CA ARG A 124 4.58 8.13 -5.08
C ARG A 124 4.28 8.38 -3.60
N ARG A 125 3.49 9.40 -3.28
CA ARG A 125 3.09 9.69 -1.89
C ARG A 125 2.31 8.54 -1.27
N ALA A 126 1.41 7.90 -2.02
CA ALA A 126 0.68 6.75 -1.54
C ALA A 126 1.60 5.54 -1.29
N TYR A 127 2.56 5.32 -2.16
CA TYR A 127 3.59 4.29 -1.99
C TYR A 127 4.45 4.54 -0.74
N ASP A 128 4.94 5.77 -0.54
CA ASP A 128 5.80 6.12 0.59
C ASP A 128 5.02 6.17 1.94
N ALA A 129 3.71 6.36 1.90
CA ALA A 129 2.88 6.44 3.11
C ALA A 129 2.90 5.16 3.96
N LEU A 130 3.16 3.99 3.36
CA LEU A 130 3.36 2.74 4.09
C LEU A 130 4.59 2.80 5.01
N GLU A 131 5.65 3.50 4.62
CA GLU A 131 6.86 3.68 5.43
C GLU A 131 6.63 4.59 6.62
N THR A 132 5.68 5.50 6.51
CA THR A 132 5.30 6.44 7.59
C THR A 132 4.22 5.88 8.51
N GLY A 133 3.89 4.59 8.40
CA GLY A 133 2.94 3.90 9.28
C GLY A 133 1.48 3.97 8.85
N THR A 134 1.18 4.48 7.65
CA THR A 134 -0.19 4.41 7.11
C THR A 134 -0.52 2.96 6.76
N THR A 135 -1.65 2.46 7.23
CA THR A 135 -2.04 1.06 6.97
C THR A 135 -2.56 0.85 5.55
N LEU A 136 -2.38 -0.35 5.00
CA LEU A 136 -2.93 -0.75 3.69
C LEU A 136 -4.45 -0.55 3.62
N GLY A 137 -5.17 -0.82 4.71
CA GLY A 137 -6.61 -0.64 4.80
C GLY A 137 -7.03 0.82 4.53
N ILE A 138 -6.30 1.79 5.08
CA ILE A 138 -6.55 3.22 4.86
C ILE A 138 -6.26 3.59 3.40
N LEU A 139 -5.12 3.15 2.85
CA LEU A 139 -4.72 3.44 1.47
C LEU A 139 -5.66 2.84 0.43
N ILE A 140 -6.26 1.69 0.71
CA ILE A 140 -7.21 1.04 -0.19
C ILE A 140 -8.62 1.65 -0.06
N SER A 141 -9.08 1.93 1.16
CA SER A 141 -10.46 2.41 1.40
C SER A 141 -10.61 3.93 1.27
N GLY A 142 -9.54 4.68 1.47
CA GLY A 142 -9.60 6.13 1.63
C GLY A 142 -10.35 6.57 2.88
N ARG A 143 -10.73 5.63 3.74
CA ARG A 143 -11.41 5.92 4.99
C ARG A 143 -10.38 5.98 6.10
N ILE A 144 -10.24 7.15 6.69
CA ILE A 144 -9.62 7.26 8.01
C ILE A 144 -10.62 6.58 8.94
N GLU A 145 -10.21 5.53 9.63
CA GLU A 145 -10.99 5.02 10.77
C GLU A 145 -11.08 6.17 11.76
N LYS A 146 -12.20 6.88 11.72
CA LYS A 146 -12.55 7.75 12.82
C LYS A 146 -12.81 6.80 13.99
N GLU A 147 -12.13 7.04 15.11
CA GLU A 147 -12.64 6.52 16.38
C GLU A 147 -14.13 6.83 16.39
N ARG A 148 -14.95 5.80 16.31
CA ARG A 148 -16.38 5.94 16.48
C ARG A 148 -16.57 6.29 17.94
N PHE A 149 -16.62 7.56 18.22
CA PHE A 149 -17.38 8.01 19.37
C PHE A 149 -18.84 7.71 19.02
N ASP A 150 -19.26 6.48 19.35
CA ASP A 150 -20.64 6.10 19.23
C ASP A 150 -21.41 7.05 20.15
N GLU A 151 -22.41 7.73 19.62
CA GLU A 151 -23.24 8.68 20.36
C GLU A 151 -23.77 8.03 21.65
N ALA A 152 -24.04 6.72 21.60
CA ALA A 152 -24.39 5.94 22.78
C ALA A 152 -23.27 5.83 23.82
N THR A 153 -22.01 5.74 23.41
CA THR A 153 -20.84 5.71 24.30
C THR A 153 -20.64 7.07 24.94
N LEU A 154 -20.74 8.16 24.17
CA LEU A 154 -20.65 9.53 24.69
C LEU A 154 -21.76 9.83 25.71
N VAL A 155 -23.01 9.43 25.42
CA VAL A 155 -24.13 9.57 26.34
C VAL A 155 -23.94 8.74 27.61
N HIS A 156 -23.35 7.56 27.50
CA HIS A 156 -23.07 6.69 28.64
C HIS A 156 -21.95 7.29 29.51
N GLU A 157 -20.87 7.79 28.89
CA GLU A 157 -19.78 8.45 29.60
C GLU A 157 -20.22 9.75 30.28
N PHE A 158 -21.04 10.55 29.60
CA PHE A 158 -21.65 11.75 30.20
C PHE A 158 -22.50 11.44 31.43
N LYS A 159 -23.34 10.39 31.35
CA LYS A 159 -24.12 9.90 32.50
C LYS A 159 -23.29 9.39 33.65
N ASN A 160 -22.06 8.91 33.37
CA ASN A 160 -21.10 8.45 34.36
C ASN A 160 -20.22 9.58 34.94
N GLY A 161 -20.51 10.85 34.60
CA GLY A 161 -19.84 12.01 35.17
C GLY A 161 -18.48 12.36 34.59
N ASN A 162 -18.19 11.91 33.37
CA ASN A 162 -17.00 12.34 32.65
C ASN A 162 -17.24 13.73 32.04
N PRO A 163 -16.59 14.83 32.55
CA PRO A 163 -16.85 16.18 32.07
C PRO A 163 -16.37 16.43 30.63
N ASP A 164 -15.44 15.59 30.12
CA ASP A 164 -14.93 15.70 28.75
C ASP A 164 -15.90 15.08 27.71
N ALA A 165 -16.95 14.39 28.16
CA ALA A 165 -17.99 13.81 27.33
C ALA A 165 -19.15 14.78 27.05
N GLU A 166 -19.08 16.04 27.47
CA GLU A 166 -20.11 17.03 27.20
C GLU A 166 -20.24 17.23 25.67
N PRO A 167 -21.43 16.99 25.08
CA PRO A 167 -21.62 17.22 23.68
C PRO A 167 -21.37 18.71 23.36
N PRO A 168 -20.65 19.02 22.28
CA PRO A 168 -20.44 20.40 21.89
C PRO A 168 -21.78 21.14 21.79
N PRO A 169 -21.89 22.38 22.29
CA PRO A 169 -23.13 23.12 22.19
C PRO A 169 -23.62 23.21 20.74
N PRO A 170 -24.93 23.15 20.51
CA PRO A 170 -25.46 23.21 19.14
C PRO A 170 -24.94 24.50 18.48
N PRO A 171 -24.56 24.44 17.19
CA PRO A 171 -24.03 25.60 16.50
C PRO A 171 -25.04 26.74 16.54
N ASP A 172 -24.59 27.91 17.02
CA ASP A 172 -25.39 29.11 17.03
C ASP A 172 -25.83 29.45 15.59
N PRO A 173 -27.13 29.48 15.31
CA PRO A 173 -27.62 29.77 13.95
C PRO A 173 -27.29 31.18 13.47
N THR A 174 -26.86 32.06 14.38
CA THR A 174 -26.48 33.46 14.10
C THR A 174 -24.97 33.66 14.00
N ALA A 175 -24.15 32.66 14.34
CA ALA A 175 -22.71 32.77 14.20
C ALA A 175 -22.33 32.91 12.71
N PRO A 176 -21.55 33.96 12.33
CA PRO A 176 -21.07 34.05 10.94
C PRO A 176 -20.30 32.79 10.66
N LYS A 177 -20.72 32.07 9.58
CA LYS A 177 -20.05 30.87 9.08
C LYS A 177 -18.57 31.23 8.96
N ALA A 178 -17.74 30.70 9.88
CA ALA A 178 -16.31 30.97 9.87
C ALA A 178 -15.79 30.63 8.47
N ALA A 179 -15.47 31.68 7.73
CA ALA A 179 -14.78 31.58 6.45
C ALA A 179 -13.39 31.01 6.75
N GLY A 180 -13.22 29.71 6.58
CA GLY A 180 -11.95 29.04 6.87
C GLY A 180 -12.12 27.69 7.53
N THR A 181 -13.13 26.92 7.16
CA THR A 181 -13.00 25.47 7.34
C THR A 181 -11.85 25.06 6.42
N LEU A 182 -10.66 24.93 7.01
CA LEU A 182 -9.52 24.28 6.34
C LEU A 182 -10.07 22.96 5.84
N GLU A 183 -10.31 22.91 4.53
CA GLU A 183 -10.82 21.72 3.86
C GLU A 183 -9.88 20.59 4.26
N LYS A 184 -10.35 19.67 5.10
CA LYS A 184 -9.52 18.57 5.58
C LYS A 184 -8.97 17.86 4.34
N PRO A 185 -7.65 17.81 4.18
CA PRO A 185 -7.08 17.27 2.96
C PRO A 185 -7.70 15.89 2.67
N ALA A 186 -8.09 15.68 1.43
CA ALA A 186 -8.69 14.42 1.00
C ALA A 186 -7.79 13.25 1.45
N PRO A 187 -8.37 12.17 1.96
CA PRO A 187 -7.58 11.03 2.43
C PRO A 187 -6.71 10.50 1.29
N LEU A 188 -5.46 10.20 1.62
CA LEU A 188 -4.52 9.65 0.67
C LEU A 188 -4.96 8.23 0.30
N VAL A 189 -5.15 7.97 -0.99
CA VAL A 189 -5.57 6.68 -1.53
C VAL A 189 -4.54 6.19 -2.53
N ASP A 190 -4.10 4.95 -2.37
CA ASP A 190 -3.33 4.25 -3.38
C ASP A 190 -4.27 3.70 -4.46
N ARG A 191 -4.50 4.50 -5.49
CA ARG A 191 -5.45 4.16 -6.56
C ARG A 191 -5.04 2.94 -7.36
N VAL A 192 -3.73 2.72 -7.54
CA VAL A 192 -3.21 1.59 -8.31
C VAL A 192 -3.42 0.29 -7.53
N LEU A 193 -3.05 0.28 -6.25
CA LEU A 193 -3.30 -0.86 -5.36
C LEU A 193 -4.80 -1.11 -5.17
N GLN A 194 -5.59 -0.07 -4.92
CA GLN A 194 -7.05 -0.17 -4.82
C GLN A 194 -7.66 -0.83 -6.06
N ARG A 195 -7.18 -0.47 -7.25
CA ARG A 195 -7.66 -1.06 -8.51
C ARG A 195 -7.35 -2.55 -8.61
N ALA A 196 -6.15 -2.99 -8.18
CA ALA A 196 -5.80 -4.40 -8.13
C ALA A 196 -6.74 -5.20 -7.21
N VAL A 197 -7.03 -4.67 -6.01
CA VAL A 197 -7.99 -5.26 -5.07
C VAL A 197 -9.39 -5.36 -5.67
N HIS A 198 -9.86 -4.30 -6.34
CA HIS A 198 -11.18 -4.30 -6.98
C HIS A 198 -11.28 -5.33 -8.11
N LEU A 199 -10.22 -5.49 -8.91
CA LEU A 199 -10.17 -6.50 -9.98
C LEU A 199 -10.21 -7.92 -9.42
N HIS A 200 -9.47 -8.19 -8.36
CA HIS A 200 -9.52 -9.49 -7.67
C HIS A 200 -10.93 -9.79 -7.16
N ARG A 201 -11.55 -8.85 -6.47
CA ARG A 201 -12.94 -9.00 -5.98
C ARG A 201 -13.94 -9.24 -7.11
N ALA A 202 -13.79 -8.54 -8.23
CA ALA A 202 -14.61 -8.75 -9.40
C ALA A 202 -14.43 -10.15 -10.00
N GLN A 203 -13.18 -10.65 -10.09
CA GLN A 203 -12.89 -12.02 -10.55
C GLN A 203 -13.53 -13.07 -9.63
N LEU A 204 -13.50 -12.87 -8.32
CA LEU A 204 -14.15 -13.79 -7.38
C LEU A 204 -15.68 -13.77 -7.54
N ALA A 205 -16.28 -12.61 -7.79
CA ALA A 205 -17.72 -12.50 -8.01
C ALA A 205 -18.18 -13.20 -9.30
N LEU A 206 -17.36 -13.19 -10.35
CA LEU A 206 -17.64 -13.85 -11.63
C LEU A 206 -17.44 -15.38 -11.60
N ARG A 207 -16.76 -15.90 -10.59
CA ARG A 207 -16.54 -17.36 -10.42
C ARG A 207 -17.62 -18.05 -9.59
N ARG A 208 -18.56 -17.28 -9.02
CA ARG A 208 -19.71 -17.77 -8.26
C ARG A 208 -20.91 -18.00 -9.17
#